data_a5a1d471f0e8a65a02ac7cfbfb590571
#
_entry.id   a5a1d471f0e8a65a02ac7cfbfb590571
#
_cell.length_a   1.000
_cell.length_b   1.000
_cell.length_c   1.000
_cell.angle_alpha   90.00
_cell.angle_beta   90.00
_cell.angle_gamma   90.00
#
_symmetry.space_group_name_H-M   'P 1'
#
loop_
_entity.id
_entity.type
_entity.pdbx_description
1 polymer ?
#
loop_
_entity_poly.entity_id
_entity_poly.type
_entity_poly.pdbx_seq_one_letter_code
_entity_poly.pdbx_strand_id
1 'polypeptide(L)'
;QKEVRRLILTCSGGPFFGMTREELAGKTKDDALKHPNWKMGPKITVDCATLMNKGLEVIEAMRLYGLPLEQVTAIIHRQSVIHSLVEFVDGAVMAQLGVPDMRIPIGLAMTYPARLHNPAPALDLLACGNLNFAEIDEAAFPCFALAKQAARIGGTACAAMNAANEAAVARY
;
A
#
# COMPACT_ATOMS: atom_id res chain seq x y z
N GLN A 1 -3.03 -22.10 -0.84
CA GLN A 1 -1.81 -21.40 -0.37
C GLN A 1 -0.51 -22.04 -0.89
N LYS A 2 -0.47 -23.38 -1.11
CA LYS A 2 0.73 -24.05 -1.62
C LYS A 2 1.15 -23.62 -3.05
N GLU A 3 0.23 -23.05 -3.80
CA GLU A 3 0.44 -22.59 -5.18
C GLU A 3 0.89 -21.13 -5.24
N VAL A 4 0.70 -20.35 -4.15
CA VAL A 4 1.09 -18.95 -4.08
C VAL A 4 2.54 -18.83 -3.65
N ARG A 5 3.37 -18.25 -4.51
CA ARG A 5 4.77 -17.93 -4.20
C ARG A 5 4.84 -16.67 -3.34
N ARG A 6 4.15 -15.61 -3.73
CA ARG A 6 4.06 -14.37 -2.96
C ARG A 6 2.88 -13.50 -3.36
N LEU A 7 2.48 -12.66 -2.43
CA LEU A 7 1.55 -11.54 -2.64
C LEU A 7 2.36 -10.26 -2.82
N ILE A 8 2.00 -9.45 -3.82
CA ILE A 8 2.66 -8.18 -4.11
C ILE A 8 1.63 -7.07 -3.96
N LEU A 9 1.83 -6.19 -2.98
CA LEU A 9 1.03 -5.00 -2.77
C LEU A 9 1.61 -3.83 -3.56
N THR A 10 0.78 -2.99 -4.13
CA THR A 10 1.24 -1.77 -4.80
C THR A 10 0.93 -0.54 -3.95
N CYS A 11 1.73 0.50 -4.08
CA CYS A 11 1.45 1.83 -3.54
C CYS A 11 1.85 2.92 -4.52
N SER A 12 1.26 4.11 -4.37
CA SER A 12 1.63 5.27 -5.19
C SER A 12 3.01 5.84 -4.85
N GLY A 13 3.59 5.46 -3.71
CA GLY A 13 4.80 6.06 -3.17
C GLY A 13 4.57 7.41 -2.48
N GLY A 14 3.32 7.88 -2.42
CA GLY A 14 2.95 9.14 -1.78
C GLY A 14 3.55 10.39 -2.47
N PRO A 15 3.48 11.57 -1.79
CA PRO A 15 4.00 12.82 -2.33
C PRO A 15 5.53 12.89 -2.36
N PHE A 16 6.21 12.03 -1.59
CA PHE A 16 7.66 12.07 -1.40
C PHE A 16 8.43 11.03 -2.23
N PHE A 17 7.77 10.36 -3.16
CA PHE A 17 8.41 9.40 -4.04
C PHE A 17 9.63 9.98 -4.77
N GLY A 18 10.76 9.27 -4.71
CA GLY A 18 12.01 9.64 -5.37
C GLY A 18 12.87 10.64 -4.58
N MET A 19 12.42 11.07 -3.39
CA MET A 19 13.21 11.92 -2.51
C MET A 19 14.18 11.11 -1.65
N THR A 20 15.36 11.67 -1.42
CA THR A 20 16.33 11.13 -0.46
C THR A 20 15.93 11.46 0.97
N ARG A 21 16.56 10.80 1.93
CA ARG A 21 16.33 11.07 3.36
C ARG A 21 16.67 12.51 3.75
N GLU A 22 17.71 13.08 3.15
CA GLU A 22 18.13 14.46 3.37
C GLU A 22 17.08 15.45 2.86
N GLU A 23 16.50 15.19 1.70
CA GLU A 23 15.42 16.00 1.13
C GLU A 23 14.13 15.93 1.95
N LEU A 24 13.89 14.79 2.60
CA LEU A 24 12.73 14.58 3.48
C LEU A 24 12.84 15.34 4.80
N ALA A 25 14.04 15.62 5.30
CA ALA A 25 14.25 16.27 6.59
C ALA A 25 13.63 17.69 6.70
N GLY A 26 13.45 18.35 5.56
CA GLY A 26 12.82 19.70 5.50
C GLY A 26 11.34 19.69 5.16
N LYS A 27 10.69 18.52 5.03
CA LYS A 27 9.27 18.46 4.63
C LYS A 27 8.35 18.72 5.82
N THR A 28 7.25 19.39 5.49
CA THR A 28 6.23 19.80 6.46
C THR A 28 4.99 18.91 6.36
N LYS A 29 4.09 19.04 7.32
CA LYS A 29 2.75 18.45 7.29
C LYS A 29 2.01 18.78 5.98
N ASP A 30 2.04 20.04 5.56
CA ASP A 30 1.34 20.49 4.35
C ASP A 30 1.89 19.81 3.09
N ASP A 31 3.20 19.49 3.08
CA ASP A 31 3.80 18.71 1.99
C ASP A 31 3.34 17.24 2.02
N ALA A 32 3.23 16.66 3.20
CA ALA A 32 2.75 15.29 3.37
C ALA A 32 1.28 15.12 2.97
N LEU A 33 0.46 16.17 3.14
CA LEU A 33 -0.97 16.13 2.80
C LEU A 33 -1.27 16.24 1.29
N LYS A 34 -0.25 16.43 0.44
CA LYS A 34 -0.39 16.52 -1.03
C LYS A 34 -0.34 15.13 -1.69
N HIS A 35 -1.33 14.27 -1.41
CA HIS A 35 -1.35 12.93 -2.03
C HIS A 35 -1.64 13.02 -3.54
N PRO A 36 -0.88 12.29 -4.42
CA PRO A 36 -0.98 12.44 -5.88
C PRO A 36 -2.30 11.94 -6.48
N ASN A 37 -2.90 10.88 -5.92
CA ASN A 37 -4.00 10.15 -6.58
C ASN A 37 -5.29 10.08 -5.74
N TRP A 38 -5.20 10.22 -4.40
CA TRP A 38 -6.33 10.00 -3.50
C TRP A 38 -6.63 11.24 -2.65
N LYS A 39 -7.92 11.53 -2.50
CA LYS A 39 -8.40 12.49 -1.49
C LYS A 39 -8.86 11.69 -0.28
N MET A 40 -8.10 11.78 0.80
CA MET A 40 -8.30 10.98 2.01
C MET A 40 -8.24 11.86 3.26
N GLY A 41 -8.57 11.28 4.41
CA GLY A 41 -8.40 11.94 5.70
C GLY A 41 -6.92 12.24 6.01
N PRO A 42 -6.62 13.20 6.91
CA PRO A 42 -5.25 13.64 7.17
C PRO A 42 -4.33 12.51 7.65
N LYS A 43 -4.78 11.68 8.58
CA LYS A 43 -4.01 10.59 9.17
C LYS A 43 -3.50 9.62 8.11
N ILE A 44 -4.38 9.05 7.30
CA ILE A 44 -3.99 8.09 6.25
C ILE A 44 -3.12 8.75 5.18
N THR A 45 -3.30 10.03 4.91
CA THR A 45 -2.48 10.77 3.94
C THR A 45 -1.03 10.90 4.43
N VAL A 46 -0.82 11.18 5.72
CA VAL A 46 0.52 11.17 6.34
C VAL A 46 1.10 9.77 6.35
N ASP A 47 0.32 8.74 6.67
CA ASP A 47 0.77 7.35 6.63
C ASP A 47 1.18 6.92 5.20
N CYS A 48 0.50 7.41 4.18
CA CYS A 48 0.90 7.19 2.78
C CYS A 48 2.19 7.94 2.43
N ALA A 49 2.36 9.18 2.93
CA ALA A 49 3.55 9.97 2.69
C ALA A 49 4.81 9.34 3.31
N THR A 50 4.66 8.69 4.46
CA THR A 50 5.75 8.00 5.19
C THR A 50 5.90 6.52 4.79
N LEU A 51 5.02 5.99 3.94
CA LEU A 51 4.85 4.57 3.60
C LEU A 51 4.50 3.69 4.82
N MET A 52 4.13 4.27 5.97
CA MET A 52 3.59 3.52 7.10
C MET A 52 2.31 2.79 6.71
N ASN A 53 1.42 3.43 5.94
CA ASN A 53 0.20 2.77 5.47
C ASN A 53 0.51 1.47 4.72
N LYS A 54 1.51 1.47 3.84
CA LYS A 54 1.91 0.26 3.12
C LYS A 54 2.54 -0.78 4.06
N GLY A 55 3.25 -0.35 5.08
CA GLY A 55 3.75 -1.24 6.13
C GLY A 55 2.61 -1.91 6.93
N LEU A 56 1.56 -1.15 7.27
CA LEU A 56 0.35 -1.69 7.93
C LEU A 56 -0.37 -2.70 7.02
N GLU A 57 -0.50 -2.39 5.72
CA GLU A 57 -1.11 -3.30 4.76
C GLU A 57 -0.31 -4.61 4.57
N VAL A 58 1.02 -4.58 4.67
CA VAL A 58 1.83 -5.81 4.68
C VAL A 58 1.46 -6.67 5.88
N ILE A 59 1.36 -6.09 7.08
CA ILE A 59 0.95 -6.80 8.30
C ILE A 59 -0.47 -7.35 8.14
N GLU A 60 -1.39 -6.54 7.60
CA GLU A 60 -2.77 -6.94 7.32
C GLU A 60 -2.83 -8.15 6.39
N ALA A 61 -2.12 -8.10 5.27
CA ALA A 61 -2.08 -9.20 4.30
C ALA A 61 -1.53 -10.50 4.92
N MET A 62 -0.47 -10.40 5.74
CA MET A 62 0.05 -11.55 6.48
C MET A 62 -1.03 -12.19 7.35
N ARG A 63 -1.84 -11.38 8.05
CA ARG A 63 -2.91 -11.86 8.96
C ARG A 63 -4.11 -12.41 8.21
N LEU A 64 -4.59 -11.70 7.19
CA LEU A 64 -5.76 -12.10 6.41
C LEU A 64 -5.53 -13.40 5.63
N TYR A 65 -4.34 -13.55 5.05
CA TYR A 65 -4.04 -14.69 4.18
C TYR A 65 -3.19 -15.77 4.86
N GLY A 66 -2.76 -15.56 6.12
CA GLY A 66 -1.91 -16.52 6.83
C GLY A 66 -0.56 -16.73 6.14
N LEU A 67 0.01 -15.68 5.54
CA LEU A 67 1.29 -15.71 4.85
C LEU A 67 2.42 -15.22 5.76
N PRO A 68 3.62 -15.82 5.67
CA PRO A 68 4.80 -15.27 6.33
C PRO A 68 5.24 -13.97 5.63
N LEU A 69 6.01 -13.14 6.36
CA LEU A 69 6.46 -11.83 5.85
C LEU A 69 7.22 -11.94 4.51
N GLU A 70 7.99 -13.00 4.34
CA GLU A 70 8.80 -13.25 3.14
C GLU A 70 7.96 -13.49 1.88
N GLN A 71 6.68 -13.83 2.06
CA GLN A 71 5.72 -14.02 0.97
C GLN A 71 4.83 -12.79 0.73
N VAL A 72 5.04 -11.69 1.45
CA VAL A 72 4.30 -10.43 1.24
C VAL A 72 5.29 -9.32 0.92
N THR A 73 5.27 -8.84 -0.31
CA THR A 73 6.14 -7.75 -0.77
C THR A 73 5.32 -6.52 -1.13
N ALA A 74 5.97 -5.35 -1.18
CA ALA A 74 5.35 -4.13 -1.66
C ALA A 74 6.25 -3.47 -2.70
N ILE A 75 5.62 -2.88 -3.72
CA ILE A 75 6.30 -2.13 -4.79
C ILE A 75 5.57 -0.81 -5.05
N ILE A 76 6.29 0.15 -5.61
CA ILE A 76 5.68 1.42 -6.02
C ILE A 76 5.11 1.27 -7.43
N HIS A 77 3.86 1.71 -7.59
CA HIS A 77 3.15 1.84 -8.85
C HIS A 77 2.39 3.17 -8.87
N ARG A 78 3.03 4.20 -9.46
CA ARG A 78 2.57 5.59 -9.38
C ARG A 78 1.17 5.81 -9.94
N GLN A 79 0.82 5.08 -10.99
CA GLN A 79 -0.49 5.24 -11.66
C GLN A 79 -1.67 4.72 -10.83
N SER A 80 -1.40 3.88 -9.82
CA SER A 80 -2.43 3.27 -8.94
C SER A 80 -3.55 2.58 -9.72
N VAL A 81 -3.22 1.95 -10.84
CA VAL A 81 -4.13 1.14 -11.68
C VAL A 81 -4.12 -0.31 -11.23
N ILE A 82 -2.93 -0.84 -10.92
CA ILE A 82 -2.76 -2.16 -10.31
C ILE A 82 -2.74 -1.98 -8.79
N HIS A 83 -3.62 -2.69 -8.09
CA HIS A 83 -3.77 -2.56 -6.64
C HIS A 83 -3.12 -3.70 -5.87
N SER A 84 -3.07 -4.90 -6.45
CA SER A 84 -2.35 -6.05 -5.89
C SER A 84 -2.06 -7.09 -6.98
N LEU A 85 -1.03 -7.93 -6.74
CA LEU A 85 -0.70 -9.04 -7.62
C LEU A 85 -0.44 -10.30 -6.78
N VAL A 86 -0.75 -11.44 -7.36
CA VAL A 86 -0.41 -12.76 -6.83
C VAL A 86 0.56 -13.43 -7.79
N GLU A 87 1.75 -13.76 -7.32
CA GLU A 87 2.71 -14.58 -8.05
C GLU A 87 2.58 -16.03 -7.62
N PHE A 88 2.45 -16.93 -8.57
CA PHE A 88 2.34 -18.37 -8.35
C PHE A 88 3.69 -19.07 -8.48
N VAL A 89 3.75 -20.32 -7.99
CA VAL A 89 4.98 -21.13 -8.00
C VAL A 89 5.44 -21.50 -9.42
N ASP A 90 4.56 -21.49 -10.39
CA ASP A 90 4.85 -21.73 -11.82
C ASP A 90 5.38 -20.48 -12.55
N GLY A 91 5.46 -19.33 -11.84
CA GLY A 91 5.90 -18.04 -12.38
C GLY A 91 4.78 -17.18 -12.99
N ALA A 92 3.55 -17.67 -13.04
CA ALA A 92 2.42 -16.84 -13.47
C ALA A 92 2.15 -15.73 -12.46
N VAL A 93 1.76 -14.55 -12.95
CA VAL A 93 1.37 -13.40 -12.11
C VAL A 93 -0.03 -12.97 -12.50
N MET A 94 -0.94 -12.93 -11.52
CA MET A 94 -2.27 -12.37 -11.68
C MET A 94 -2.37 -11.03 -10.94
N ALA A 95 -3.00 -10.04 -11.57
CA ALA A 95 -3.14 -8.70 -11.02
C ALA A 95 -4.61 -8.28 -10.94
N GLN A 96 -4.98 -7.59 -9.86
CA GLN A 96 -6.24 -6.88 -9.78
C GLN A 96 -6.01 -5.45 -10.25
N LEU A 97 -6.73 -5.06 -11.32
CA LEU A 97 -6.69 -3.73 -11.92
C LEU A 97 -8.03 -3.03 -11.73
N GLY A 98 -7.97 -1.70 -11.65
CA GLY A 98 -9.16 -0.84 -11.60
C GLY A 98 -8.76 0.62 -11.52
N VAL A 99 -9.71 1.52 -11.73
CA VAL A 99 -9.54 2.93 -11.39
C VAL A 99 -9.37 3.08 -9.87
N PRO A 100 -8.66 4.11 -9.37
CA PRO A 100 -8.48 4.34 -7.95
C PRO A 100 -9.78 4.88 -7.31
N ASP A 101 -10.75 4.01 -7.11
CA ASP A 101 -12.08 4.32 -6.59
C ASP A 101 -12.54 3.27 -5.58
N MET A 102 -12.71 3.69 -4.32
CA MET A 102 -13.12 2.83 -3.23
C MET A 102 -14.53 2.23 -3.38
N ARG A 103 -15.36 2.79 -4.25
CA ARG A 103 -16.68 2.20 -4.53
C ARG A 103 -16.58 0.78 -5.11
N ILE A 104 -15.48 0.47 -5.81
CA ILE A 104 -15.25 -0.87 -6.37
C ILE A 104 -15.08 -1.93 -5.27
N PRO A 105 -14.07 -1.84 -4.37
CA PRO A 105 -13.89 -2.84 -3.32
C PRO A 105 -15.01 -2.83 -2.28
N ILE A 106 -15.56 -1.66 -1.93
CA ILE A 106 -16.69 -1.56 -0.99
C ILE A 106 -17.93 -2.24 -1.59
N GLY A 107 -18.24 -1.95 -2.87
CA GLY A 107 -19.35 -2.59 -3.56
C GLY A 107 -19.23 -4.11 -3.55
N LEU A 108 -18.05 -4.65 -3.89
CA LEU A 108 -17.81 -6.08 -3.84
C LEU A 108 -17.96 -6.66 -2.43
N ALA A 109 -17.42 -5.98 -1.41
CA ALA A 109 -17.54 -6.44 -0.02
C ALA A 109 -19.00 -6.53 0.44
N MET A 110 -19.83 -5.61 -0.01
CA MET A 110 -21.27 -5.59 0.33
C MET A 110 -22.10 -6.62 -0.42
N THR A 111 -21.67 -7.04 -1.59
CA THR A 111 -22.44 -7.91 -2.49
C THR A 111 -21.83 -9.30 -2.68
N TYR A 112 -20.69 -9.57 -2.06
CA TYR A 112 -19.97 -10.82 -2.21
C TYR A 112 -20.88 -12.06 -2.02
N PRO A 113 -20.76 -13.10 -2.88
CA PRO A 113 -19.77 -13.26 -3.94
C PRO A 113 -20.15 -12.63 -5.30
N ALA A 114 -21.29 -11.96 -5.40
CA ALA A 114 -21.78 -11.38 -6.64
C ALA A 114 -21.04 -10.08 -6.98
N ARG A 115 -20.78 -9.87 -8.29
CA ARG A 115 -20.28 -8.59 -8.80
C ARG A 115 -21.43 -7.86 -9.49
N LEU A 116 -21.95 -6.82 -8.82
CA LEU A 116 -23.03 -6.00 -9.34
C LEU A 116 -22.48 -4.76 -10.05
N HIS A 117 -23.34 -4.10 -10.83
CA HIS A 117 -23.00 -2.84 -11.46
C HIS A 117 -22.55 -1.81 -10.41
N ASN A 118 -21.46 -1.12 -10.71
CA ASN A 118 -20.85 -0.12 -9.82
C ASN A 118 -20.77 1.22 -10.55
N PRO A 119 -21.09 2.36 -9.90
CA PRO A 119 -21.05 3.70 -10.52
C PRO A 119 -19.63 4.24 -10.75
N ALA A 120 -18.57 3.51 -10.32
CA ALA A 120 -17.20 3.89 -10.64
C ALA A 120 -16.95 3.78 -12.16
N PRO A 121 -16.12 4.65 -12.74
CA PRO A 121 -15.76 4.56 -14.14
C PRO A 121 -15.10 3.22 -14.48
N ALA A 122 -15.34 2.72 -15.68
CA ALA A 122 -14.60 1.56 -16.18
C ALA A 122 -13.13 1.94 -16.44
N LEU A 123 -12.22 1.01 -16.18
CA LEU A 123 -10.83 1.18 -16.53
C LEU A 123 -10.64 1.07 -18.05
N ASP A 124 -10.03 2.09 -18.63
CA ASP A 124 -9.59 2.06 -20.04
C ASP A 124 -8.09 1.71 -20.08
N LEU A 125 -7.78 0.48 -20.46
CA LEU A 125 -6.40 -0.01 -20.54
C LEU A 125 -5.57 0.70 -21.61
N LEU A 126 -6.19 1.15 -22.70
CA LEU A 126 -5.48 1.88 -23.76
C LEU A 126 -5.10 3.28 -23.28
N ALA A 127 -5.98 3.93 -22.55
CA ALA A 127 -5.71 5.23 -21.95
C ALA A 127 -4.65 5.18 -20.80
N CYS A 128 -4.48 4.02 -20.14
CA CYS A 128 -3.46 3.86 -19.10
C CYS A 128 -2.03 3.97 -19.64
N GLY A 129 -1.79 3.62 -20.90
CA GLY A 129 -0.45 3.62 -21.50
C GLY A 129 0.51 2.67 -20.78
N ASN A 130 1.66 3.19 -20.35
CA ASN A 130 2.68 2.41 -19.66
C ASN A 130 2.38 2.27 -18.17
N LEU A 131 2.50 1.08 -17.63
CA LEU A 131 2.41 0.79 -16.20
C LEU A 131 3.84 0.63 -15.64
N ASN A 132 4.24 1.56 -14.77
CA ASN A 132 5.59 1.63 -14.24
C ASN A 132 5.65 1.13 -12.80
N PHE A 133 6.77 0.48 -12.48
CA PHE A 133 7.04 -0.05 -11.14
C PHE A 133 8.41 0.41 -10.66
N ALA A 134 8.54 0.58 -9.34
CA ALA A 134 9.81 0.86 -8.68
C ALA A 134 9.87 0.14 -7.33
N GLU A 135 11.08 -0.02 -6.82
CA GLU A 135 11.31 -0.52 -5.47
C GLU A 135 11.04 0.57 -4.42
N ILE A 136 10.73 0.13 -3.21
CA ILE A 136 10.65 1.01 -2.05
C ILE A 136 12.05 1.22 -1.50
N ASP A 137 12.49 2.46 -1.40
CA ASP A 137 13.72 2.84 -0.69
C ASP A 137 13.44 2.83 0.83
N GLU A 138 13.75 1.72 1.49
CA GLU A 138 13.55 1.57 2.94
C GLU A 138 14.47 2.48 3.77
N ALA A 139 15.58 2.98 3.20
CA ALA A 139 16.46 3.92 3.88
C ALA A 139 15.85 5.33 3.92
N ALA A 140 15.23 5.76 2.82
CA ALA A 140 14.49 7.01 2.76
C ALA A 140 13.17 6.94 3.56
N PHE A 141 12.50 5.77 3.57
CA PHE A 141 11.20 5.56 4.22
C PHE A 141 11.27 4.58 5.41
N PRO A 142 11.91 4.95 6.54
CA PRO A 142 12.13 4.04 7.67
C PRO A 142 10.83 3.52 8.32
N CYS A 143 9.70 4.23 8.19
CA CYS A 143 8.41 3.76 8.72
C CYS A 143 7.98 2.43 8.11
N PHE A 144 8.25 2.21 6.81
CA PHE A 144 7.99 0.94 6.15
C PHE A 144 8.87 -0.19 6.70
N ALA A 145 10.17 0.08 6.91
CA ALA A 145 11.10 -0.87 7.52
C ALA A 145 10.71 -1.22 8.98
N LEU A 146 10.27 -0.22 9.77
CA LEU A 146 9.78 -0.43 11.15
C LEU A 146 8.54 -1.33 11.19
N ALA A 147 7.61 -1.16 10.25
CA ALA A 147 6.43 -2.03 10.17
C ALA A 147 6.82 -3.49 9.88
N LYS A 148 7.76 -3.72 8.95
CA LYS A 148 8.31 -5.06 8.68
C LYS A 148 9.04 -5.65 9.89
N GLN A 149 9.78 -4.81 10.63
CA GLN A 149 10.44 -5.24 11.85
C GLN A 149 9.42 -5.65 12.93
N ALA A 150 8.36 -4.87 13.13
CA ALA A 150 7.28 -5.21 14.06
C ALA A 150 6.59 -6.52 13.67
N ALA A 151 6.38 -6.75 12.36
CA ALA A 151 5.82 -8.00 11.84
C ALA A 151 6.70 -9.22 12.17
N ARG A 152 8.04 -9.10 12.05
CA ARG A 152 9.00 -10.15 12.40
C ARG A 152 9.01 -10.48 13.89
N ILE A 153 8.97 -9.45 14.75
CA ILE A 153 8.92 -9.63 16.21
C ILE A 153 7.63 -10.33 16.62
N GLY A 154 6.51 -9.98 15.99
CA GLY A 154 5.21 -10.57 16.31
C GLY A 154 4.64 -10.12 17.65
N GLY A 155 3.75 -10.94 18.23
CA GLY A 155 3.11 -10.64 19.52
C GLY A 155 2.44 -9.26 19.52
N THR A 156 2.74 -8.43 20.51
CA THR A 156 2.21 -7.06 20.65
C THR A 156 3.00 -6.00 19.89
N ALA A 157 4.09 -6.35 19.22
CA ALA A 157 4.97 -5.38 18.56
C ALA A 157 4.25 -4.56 17.48
N CYS A 158 3.35 -5.20 16.70
CA CYS A 158 2.54 -4.48 15.70
C CYS A 158 1.59 -3.46 16.34
N ALA A 159 0.97 -3.80 17.48
CA ALA A 159 0.10 -2.88 18.20
C ALA A 159 0.90 -1.71 18.82
N ALA A 160 2.06 -1.99 19.39
CA ALA A 160 2.96 -0.96 19.94
C ALA A 160 3.46 -0.01 18.85
N MET A 161 3.86 -0.54 17.70
CA MET A 161 4.28 0.25 16.55
C MET A 161 3.12 1.14 16.04
N ASN A 162 1.90 0.59 15.91
CA ASN A 162 0.75 1.39 15.48
C ASN A 162 0.42 2.49 16.50
N ALA A 163 0.45 2.20 17.80
CA ALA A 163 0.22 3.22 18.84
C ALA A 163 1.27 4.34 18.79
N ALA A 164 2.54 4.00 18.55
CA ALA A 164 3.59 4.99 18.35
C ALA A 164 3.35 5.85 17.10
N ASN A 165 2.92 5.23 16.00
CA ASN A 165 2.56 5.94 14.77
C ASN A 165 1.38 6.90 15.00
N GLU A 166 0.31 6.46 15.67
CA GLU A 166 -0.84 7.31 16.02
C GLU A 166 -0.38 8.55 16.83
N ALA A 167 0.46 8.33 17.84
CA ALA A 167 1.00 9.42 18.68
C ALA A 167 1.90 10.38 17.88
N ALA A 168 2.69 9.86 16.95
CA ALA A 168 3.55 10.67 16.08
C ALA A 168 2.72 11.52 15.11
N VAL A 169 1.77 10.91 14.40
CA VAL A 169 0.91 11.61 13.43
C VAL A 169 0.04 12.67 14.10
N ALA A 170 -0.42 12.44 15.33
CA ALA A 170 -1.20 13.43 16.08
C ALA A 170 -0.39 14.69 16.43
N ARG A 171 0.94 14.60 16.49
CA ARG A 171 1.84 15.73 16.80
C ARG A 171 2.44 16.40 15.56
N TYR A 172 2.36 15.72 14.44
CA TYR A 172 2.83 16.21 13.13
C TYR A 172 1.82 17.16 12.50
#